data_4244bda5bb35632304248af7938eec98
#
_entry.id   4244bda5bb35632304248af7938eec98
#
_cell.length_a   1.000
_cell.length_b   1.000
_cell.length_c   1.000
_cell.angle_alpha   90.00
_cell.angle_beta   90.00
_cell.angle_gamma   90.00
#
_symmetry.space_group_name_H-M   'P 1'
#
loop_
_entity.id
_entity.type
_entity.pdbx_description
1 polymer ?
#
loop_
_entity_poly.entity_id
_entity_poly.type
_entity_poly.pdbx_seq_one_letter_code
_entity_poly.pdbx_strand_id
1 'polypeptide(L)'
;MDRELYWYWFQDAPGASRATKLRMIDYFSSPEIIYYALEEELKPFFNKTLYFHNFINSRNEAKILQNYNQLLEKGIRFIHMEAEDYPERFRMIPDPPLALYLKGEFPNPQEVAIAIIGARECTRYGSEMARFFGRELGRAGVRIISGLARGIDGMAHEGALEANAYTMGVLGCGIDIVYPEENYHLFMQMEKCGGIISESGLGIKPHAGLFPQRNRLISGLSDGILVVEAMEKSGTFITVDQGLEQGKEIFALPGRNIDIKSRGCNNLIKMGAHIVTEVSDILEILHSKNVNTVKVSELTDVEKFVQKNLLAPNEKIVYSCLRVEPQYVDEIICKAQIAPQEVCMALNHLTVMGGAVETMRNYYALKL
;
A
#
# COMPACT_ATOMS: atom_id res chain seq x y z
N MET A 1 0.03 0.87 -36.64
CA MET A 1 0.28 0.97 -35.19
C MET A 1 1.58 0.24 -34.85
N ASP A 2 2.33 0.68 -33.82
CA ASP A 2 3.43 -0.06 -33.26
C ASP A 2 2.99 -1.10 -32.24
N ARG A 3 3.91 -1.93 -31.72
CA ARG A 3 3.63 -3.02 -30.75
C ARG A 3 2.94 -2.53 -29.49
N GLU A 4 3.35 -1.37 -28.97
CA GLU A 4 2.81 -0.79 -27.75
C GLU A 4 1.35 -0.38 -27.89
N LEU A 5 0.97 0.19 -29.03
CA LEU A 5 -0.41 0.58 -29.33
C LEU A 5 -1.35 -0.64 -29.45
N TYR A 6 -0.85 -1.80 -29.98
CA TYR A 6 -1.65 -3.03 -29.96
C TYR A 6 -1.88 -3.54 -28.54
N TRP A 7 -0.85 -3.50 -27.65
CA TRP A 7 -1.01 -3.83 -26.25
C TRP A 7 -1.96 -2.88 -25.53
N TYR A 8 -1.84 -1.56 -25.78
CA TYR A 8 -2.73 -0.55 -25.21
C TYR A 8 -4.19 -0.78 -25.62
N TRP A 9 -4.46 -0.98 -26.92
CA TRP A 9 -5.79 -1.35 -27.38
C TRP A 9 -6.29 -2.62 -26.69
N PHE A 10 -5.48 -3.66 -26.66
CA PHE A 10 -5.87 -4.95 -26.11
C PHE A 10 -6.17 -4.89 -24.63
N GLN A 11 -5.39 -4.11 -23.85
CA GLN A 11 -5.64 -3.88 -22.43
C GLN A 11 -7.02 -3.27 -22.18
N ASP A 12 -7.42 -2.27 -22.96
CA ASP A 12 -8.67 -1.54 -22.78
C ASP A 12 -9.83 -2.06 -23.62
N ALA A 13 -9.59 -3.04 -24.54
CA ALA A 13 -10.62 -3.59 -25.42
C ALA A 13 -11.80 -4.14 -24.61
N PRO A 14 -13.03 -3.60 -24.84
CA PRO A 14 -14.22 -3.97 -24.07
C PRO A 14 -14.70 -5.38 -24.45
N GLY A 15 -15.53 -5.98 -23.60
CA GLY A 15 -16.17 -7.27 -23.89
C GLY A 15 -15.34 -8.51 -23.56
N ALA A 16 -14.02 -8.40 -23.48
CA ALA A 16 -13.14 -9.49 -23.09
C ALA A 16 -12.68 -9.32 -21.64
N SER A 17 -12.97 -10.32 -20.79
CA SER A 17 -12.40 -10.38 -19.45
C SER A 17 -10.90 -10.63 -19.52
N ARG A 18 -10.16 -10.33 -18.43
CA ARG A 18 -8.72 -10.63 -18.38
C ARG A 18 -8.42 -12.11 -18.65
N ALA A 19 -9.17 -13.04 -18.08
CA ALA A 19 -9.02 -14.46 -18.37
C ALA A 19 -9.25 -14.79 -19.85
N THR A 20 -10.19 -14.11 -20.50
CA THR A 20 -10.42 -14.23 -21.94
C THR A 20 -9.23 -13.70 -22.73
N LYS A 21 -8.69 -12.55 -22.34
CA LYS A 21 -7.51 -11.93 -22.96
C LYS A 21 -6.27 -12.81 -22.84
N LEU A 22 -6.01 -13.41 -21.68
CA LEU A 22 -4.91 -14.38 -21.49
C LEU A 22 -5.06 -15.56 -22.44
N ARG A 23 -6.23 -16.19 -22.51
CA ARG A 23 -6.49 -17.28 -23.46
C ARG A 23 -6.29 -16.87 -24.92
N MET A 24 -6.62 -15.62 -25.28
CA MET A 24 -6.35 -15.10 -26.62
C MET A 24 -4.85 -14.95 -26.88
N ILE A 25 -4.08 -14.45 -25.91
CA ILE A 25 -2.60 -14.38 -26.03
C ILE A 25 -2.00 -15.77 -26.18
N ASP A 26 -2.44 -16.73 -25.38
CA ASP A 26 -1.98 -18.13 -25.47
C ASP A 26 -2.23 -18.74 -26.86
N TYR A 27 -3.35 -18.39 -27.51
CA TYR A 27 -3.74 -18.91 -28.82
C TYR A 27 -3.08 -18.15 -29.96
N PHE A 28 -3.12 -16.82 -29.95
CA PHE A 28 -2.68 -15.96 -31.06
C PHE A 28 -1.23 -15.44 -30.88
N SER A 29 -0.63 -15.61 -29.72
CA SER A 29 0.73 -15.20 -29.36
C SER A 29 0.96 -13.68 -29.21
N SER A 30 0.14 -12.81 -29.81
CA SER A 30 0.33 -11.36 -29.65
C SER A 30 -0.95 -10.55 -29.87
N PRO A 31 -1.08 -9.36 -29.24
CA PRO A 31 -2.20 -8.44 -29.52
C PRO A 31 -2.28 -7.97 -30.97
N GLU A 32 -1.15 -7.86 -31.67
CA GLU A 32 -1.13 -7.50 -33.08
C GLU A 32 -1.85 -8.55 -33.94
N ILE A 33 -1.54 -9.82 -33.76
CA ILE A 33 -2.21 -10.92 -34.46
C ILE A 33 -3.72 -10.94 -34.12
N ILE A 34 -4.05 -10.74 -32.83
CA ILE A 34 -5.44 -10.63 -32.39
C ILE A 34 -6.17 -9.47 -33.11
N TYR A 35 -5.49 -8.33 -33.29
CA TYR A 35 -6.07 -7.15 -33.94
C TYR A 35 -6.47 -7.42 -35.38
N TYR A 36 -5.73 -8.24 -36.13
CA TYR A 36 -5.99 -8.59 -37.52
C TYR A 36 -6.70 -9.92 -37.70
N ALA A 37 -6.90 -10.72 -36.66
CA ALA A 37 -7.58 -12.00 -36.72
C ALA A 37 -9.01 -11.88 -37.25
N LEU A 38 -9.45 -12.87 -37.99
CA LEU A 38 -10.81 -12.93 -38.56
C LEU A 38 -11.85 -13.03 -37.44
N GLU A 39 -13.03 -12.49 -37.68
CA GLU A 39 -14.13 -12.53 -36.72
C GLU A 39 -14.52 -13.96 -36.33
N GLU A 40 -14.47 -14.88 -37.25
CA GLU A 40 -14.76 -16.31 -37.05
C GLU A 40 -13.79 -16.96 -36.07
N GLU A 41 -12.51 -16.56 -36.07
CA GLU A 41 -11.48 -17.08 -35.18
C GLU A 41 -11.61 -16.53 -33.75
N LEU A 42 -12.10 -15.30 -33.60
CA LEU A 42 -12.27 -14.65 -32.32
C LEU A 42 -13.59 -15.00 -31.64
N LYS A 43 -14.64 -15.26 -32.38
CA LYS A 43 -15.98 -15.54 -31.85
C LYS A 43 -16.02 -16.63 -30.78
N PRO A 44 -15.24 -17.73 -30.85
CA PRO A 44 -15.23 -18.78 -29.81
C PRO A 44 -14.77 -18.32 -28.44
N PHE A 45 -14.07 -17.19 -28.32
CA PHE A 45 -13.61 -16.65 -27.03
C PHE A 45 -14.71 -15.90 -26.26
N PHE A 46 -15.83 -15.60 -26.91
CA PHE A 46 -16.92 -14.82 -26.35
C PHE A 46 -18.18 -15.65 -26.13
N ASN A 47 -18.76 -15.55 -24.94
CA ASN A 47 -20.01 -16.23 -24.59
C ASN A 47 -21.28 -15.41 -24.92
N LYS A 48 -21.13 -14.12 -25.27
CA LYS A 48 -22.23 -13.22 -25.64
C LYS A 48 -21.88 -12.42 -26.87
N THR A 49 -22.81 -12.37 -27.81
CA THR A 49 -22.68 -11.63 -29.09
C THR A 49 -22.37 -10.14 -28.85
N LEU A 50 -22.98 -9.51 -27.84
CA LEU A 50 -22.75 -8.12 -27.52
C LEU A 50 -21.27 -7.86 -27.12
N TYR A 51 -20.67 -8.76 -26.33
CA TYR A 51 -19.28 -8.63 -25.90
C TYR A 51 -18.33 -8.80 -27.11
N PHE A 52 -18.60 -9.72 -27.97
CA PHE A 52 -17.88 -9.91 -29.24
C PHE A 52 -17.94 -8.65 -30.12
N HIS A 53 -19.11 -8.12 -30.37
CA HIS A 53 -19.26 -6.90 -31.21
C HIS A 53 -18.56 -5.69 -30.56
N ASN A 54 -18.64 -5.52 -29.26
CA ASN A 54 -17.93 -4.44 -28.56
C ASN A 54 -16.41 -4.57 -28.73
N PHE A 55 -15.88 -5.79 -28.69
CA PHE A 55 -14.47 -6.06 -28.90
C PHE A 55 -14.05 -5.74 -30.34
N ILE A 56 -14.79 -6.25 -31.35
CA ILE A 56 -14.49 -6.00 -32.75
C ILE A 56 -14.56 -4.50 -33.09
N ASN A 57 -15.61 -3.81 -32.65
CA ASN A 57 -15.79 -2.37 -32.87
C ASN A 57 -14.73 -1.50 -32.19
N SER A 58 -13.99 -2.04 -31.23
CA SER A 58 -12.87 -1.34 -30.58
C SER A 58 -11.63 -1.24 -31.45
N ARG A 59 -11.52 -1.99 -32.54
CA ARG A 59 -10.44 -1.97 -33.53
C ARG A 59 -10.49 -0.69 -34.39
N ASN A 60 -10.23 0.46 -33.78
CA ASN A 60 -10.22 1.75 -34.45
C ASN A 60 -8.90 2.48 -34.18
N GLU A 61 -7.98 2.40 -35.14
CA GLU A 61 -6.62 2.92 -35.03
C GLU A 61 -6.59 4.41 -34.66
N ALA A 62 -7.41 5.24 -35.29
CA ALA A 62 -7.43 6.69 -34.99
C ALA A 62 -7.83 6.97 -33.55
N LYS A 63 -8.83 6.24 -33.04
CA LYS A 63 -9.29 6.38 -31.65
C LYS A 63 -8.26 5.82 -30.65
N ILE A 64 -7.62 4.72 -30.97
CA ILE A 64 -6.57 4.12 -30.15
C ILE A 64 -5.42 5.13 -29.98
N LEU A 65 -4.94 5.68 -31.09
CA LEU A 65 -3.86 6.67 -31.11
C LEU A 65 -4.25 7.95 -30.34
N GLN A 66 -5.47 8.44 -30.55
CA GLN A 66 -5.97 9.61 -29.83
C GLN A 66 -5.98 9.38 -28.31
N ASN A 67 -6.52 8.24 -27.86
CA ASN A 67 -6.59 7.90 -26.44
C ASN A 67 -5.19 7.70 -25.84
N TYR A 68 -4.28 7.08 -26.58
CA TYR A 68 -2.90 6.89 -26.15
C TYR A 68 -2.15 8.21 -26.00
N ASN A 69 -2.32 9.14 -26.95
CA ASN A 69 -1.75 10.48 -26.85
C ASN A 69 -2.28 11.25 -25.63
N GLN A 70 -3.57 11.17 -25.33
CA GLN A 70 -4.16 11.75 -24.13
C GLN A 70 -3.56 11.17 -22.83
N LEU A 71 -3.19 9.89 -22.85
CA LEU A 71 -2.52 9.25 -21.72
C LEU A 71 -1.12 9.86 -21.52
N LEU A 72 -0.34 9.99 -22.60
CA LEU A 72 1.00 10.59 -22.57
C LEU A 72 0.98 12.06 -22.15
N GLU A 73 0.01 12.85 -22.64
CA GLU A 73 -0.19 14.26 -22.25
C GLU A 73 -0.43 14.43 -20.73
N LYS A 74 -1.01 13.41 -20.08
CA LYS A 74 -1.20 13.37 -18.62
C LYS A 74 0.04 12.88 -17.84
N GLY A 75 1.16 12.65 -18.52
CA GLY A 75 2.36 12.11 -17.90
C GLY A 75 2.24 10.66 -17.41
N ILE A 76 1.32 9.89 -17.99
CA ILE A 76 1.09 8.50 -17.63
C ILE A 76 1.87 7.61 -18.60
N ARG A 77 2.65 6.66 -18.07
CA ARG A 77 3.30 5.62 -18.85
C ARG A 77 2.41 4.39 -18.93
N PHE A 78 2.41 3.72 -20.07
CA PHE A 78 1.78 2.43 -20.28
C PHE A 78 2.86 1.36 -20.39
N ILE A 79 2.76 0.30 -19.61
CA ILE A 79 3.80 -0.73 -19.51
C ILE A 79 3.12 -2.09 -19.64
N HIS A 80 3.35 -2.80 -20.73
CA HIS A 80 2.78 -4.12 -20.98
C HIS A 80 3.72 -5.25 -20.54
N MET A 81 3.17 -6.45 -20.38
CA MET A 81 3.88 -7.61 -19.82
C MET A 81 5.13 -8.06 -20.61
N GLU A 82 5.28 -7.64 -21.85
CA GLU A 82 6.47 -7.93 -22.67
C GLU A 82 7.46 -6.76 -22.73
N ALA A 83 7.16 -5.62 -22.09
CA ALA A 83 8.06 -4.48 -22.03
C ALA A 83 9.29 -4.79 -21.16
N GLU A 84 10.42 -4.16 -21.45
CA GLU A 84 11.67 -4.35 -20.71
C GLU A 84 11.56 -3.83 -19.27
N ASP A 85 10.82 -2.74 -19.07
CA ASP A 85 10.60 -2.12 -17.77
C ASP A 85 9.40 -2.72 -16.99
N TYR A 86 8.78 -3.80 -17.50
CA TYR A 86 7.74 -4.50 -16.76
C TYR A 86 8.33 -5.23 -15.55
N PRO A 87 7.82 -5.00 -14.33
CA PRO A 87 8.40 -5.56 -13.10
C PRO A 87 8.44 -7.08 -13.11
N GLU A 88 9.64 -7.66 -12.91
CA GLU A 88 9.82 -9.11 -12.85
C GLU A 88 8.98 -9.75 -11.73
N ARG A 89 8.78 -9.03 -10.63
CA ARG A 89 7.91 -9.45 -9.51
C ARG A 89 6.49 -9.77 -9.97
N PHE A 90 5.96 -9.09 -10.99
CA PHE A 90 4.64 -9.39 -11.54
C PHE A 90 4.63 -10.61 -12.48
N ARG A 91 5.76 -10.92 -13.15
CA ARG A 91 5.85 -12.14 -13.96
C ARG A 91 5.75 -13.40 -13.10
N MET A 92 6.17 -13.32 -11.84
CA MET A 92 6.22 -14.44 -10.91
C MET A 92 4.91 -14.73 -10.18
N ILE A 93 3.92 -13.84 -10.22
CA ILE A 93 2.63 -14.10 -9.56
C ILE A 93 1.72 -14.98 -10.45
N PRO A 94 0.84 -15.80 -9.85
CA PRO A 94 -0.05 -16.70 -10.59
C PRO A 94 -0.96 -15.98 -11.59
N ASP A 95 -1.24 -14.72 -11.36
CA ASP A 95 -2.19 -13.91 -12.09
C ASP A 95 -1.58 -12.55 -12.48
N PRO A 96 -0.58 -12.50 -13.42
CA PRO A 96 0.13 -11.29 -13.78
C PRO A 96 -0.77 -10.29 -14.51
N PRO A 97 -0.61 -8.97 -14.31
CA PRO A 97 -1.30 -7.97 -15.11
C PRO A 97 -0.79 -7.98 -16.56
N LEU A 98 -1.69 -7.89 -17.54
CA LEU A 98 -1.32 -7.80 -18.96
C LEU A 98 -0.58 -6.50 -19.26
N ALA A 99 -1.01 -5.42 -18.63
CA ALA A 99 -0.39 -4.13 -18.70
C ALA A 99 -0.76 -3.29 -17.48
N LEU A 100 0.01 -2.23 -17.25
CA LEU A 100 -0.12 -1.29 -16.14
C LEU A 100 -0.03 0.14 -16.67
N TYR A 101 -0.78 1.01 -16.03
CA TYR A 101 -0.65 2.46 -16.12
C TYR A 101 0.17 2.93 -14.93
N LEU A 102 1.18 3.77 -15.16
CA LEU A 102 2.13 4.21 -14.14
C LEU A 102 2.26 5.73 -14.16
N LYS A 103 2.20 6.33 -12.98
CA LYS A 103 2.68 7.68 -12.67
C LYS A 103 3.82 7.60 -11.66
N GLY A 104 4.88 8.38 -11.85
CA GLY A 104 6.12 8.21 -11.10
C GLY A 104 6.94 7.02 -11.58
N GLU A 105 7.63 6.34 -10.68
CA GLU A 105 8.56 5.26 -11.01
C GLU A 105 8.23 3.97 -10.26
N PHE A 106 8.62 2.81 -10.81
CA PHE A 106 8.61 1.56 -10.05
C PHE A 106 9.69 1.54 -8.97
N PRO A 107 9.51 0.77 -7.87
CA PRO A 107 10.59 0.54 -6.91
C PRO A 107 11.73 -0.22 -7.60
N ASN A 108 12.96 0.06 -7.18
CA ASN A 108 14.10 -0.71 -7.65
C ASN A 108 13.89 -2.21 -7.33
N PRO A 109 14.02 -3.12 -8.32
CA PRO A 109 13.75 -4.55 -8.13
C PRO A 109 14.61 -5.22 -7.04
N GLN A 110 15.79 -4.66 -6.76
CA GLN A 110 16.73 -5.19 -5.76
C GLN A 110 16.43 -4.72 -4.33
N GLU A 111 15.54 -3.75 -4.16
CA GLU A 111 15.21 -3.23 -2.85
C GLU A 111 14.04 -3.98 -2.23
N VAL A 112 14.12 -4.15 -0.91
CA VAL A 112 13.05 -4.77 -0.12
C VAL A 112 11.80 -3.91 -0.19
N ALA A 113 10.67 -4.55 -0.43
CA ALA A 113 9.37 -3.90 -0.42
C ALA A 113 8.42 -4.64 0.53
N ILE A 114 7.66 -3.89 1.31
CA ILE A 114 6.64 -4.44 2.19
C ILE A 114 5.27 -3.81 1.93
N ALA A 115 4.23 -4.64 1.88
CA ALA A 115 2.87 -4.15 1.89
C ALA A 115 2.45 -3.84 3.32
N ILE A 116 1.91 -2.64 3.58
CA ILE A 116 1.27 -2.30 4.85
C ILE A 116 -0.22 -2.12 4.57
N ILE A 117 -1.04 -2.98 5.16
CA ILE A 117 -2.48 -3.04 4.88
C ILE A 117 -3.30 -3.18 6.17
N GLY A 118 -4.60 -2.89 6.07
CA GLY A 118 -5.50 -3.09 7.20
C GLY A 118 -6.88 -2.47 7.04
N ALA A 119 -7.51 -2.15 8.17
CA ALA A 119 -8.85 -1.60 8.24
C ALA A 119 -8.93 -0.20 7.61
N ARG A 120 -9.97 0.03 6.79
CA ARG A 120 -10.29 1.38 6.24
C ARG A 120 -10.78 2.34 7.34
N GLU A 121 -11.48 1.80 8.32
CA GLU A 121 -11.90 2.49 9.54
C GLU A 121 -11.05 1.97 10.68
N CYS A 122 -9.80 2.39 10.77
CA CYS A 122 -8.87 1.99 11.82
C CYS A 122 -9.14 2.73 13.13
N THR A 123 -8.60 2.19 14.22
CA THR A 123 -8.54 2.93 15.49
C THR A 123 -7.44 3.99 15.41
N ARG A 124 -7.39 4.88 16.40
CA ARG A 124 -6.28 5.81 16.54
C ARG A 124 -4.95 5.05 16.68
N TYR A 125 -4.92 3.99 17.49
CA TYR A 125 -3.75 3.13 17.64
C TYR A 125 -3.30 2.54 16.29
N GLY A 126 -4.23 1.95 15.52
CA GLY A 126 -3.91 1.42 14.20
C GLY A 126 -3.37 2.46 13.23
N SER A 127 -3.96 3.67 13.25
CA SER A 127 -3.50 4.81 12.46
C SER A 127 -2.05 5.19 12.79
N GLU A 128 -1.74 5.37 14.09
CA GLU A 128 -0.40 5.73 14.57
C GLU A 128 0.62 4.61 14.28
N MET A 129 0.23 3.34 14.43
CA MET A 129 1.10 2.21 14.12
C MET A 129 1.39 2.09 12.63
N ALA A 130 0.39 2.25 11.76
CA ALA A 130 0.61 2.24 10.31
C ALA A 130 1.58 3.33 9.87
N ARG A 131 1.40 4.54 10.40
CA ARG A 131 2.29 5.69 10.16
C ARG A 131 3.70 5.44 10.71
N PHE A 132 3.80 4.90 11.93
CA PHE A 132 5.08 4.54 12.56
C PHE A 132 5.85 3.52 11.71
N PHE A 133 5.23 2.37 11.37
CA PHE A 133 5.89 1.35 10.56
C PHE A 133 6.23 1.85 9.16
N GLY A 134 5.35 2.62 8.52
CA GLY A 134 5.63 3.25 7.22
C GLY A 134 6.87 4.14 7.27
N ARG A 135 7.00 4.94 8.32
CA ARG A 135 8.12 5.84 8.53
C ARG A 135 9.42 5.10 8.86
N GLU A 136 9.40 4.19 9.85
CA GLU A 136 10.62 3.53 10.31
C GLU A 136 11.15 2.50 9.30
N LEU A 137 10.27 1.72 8.66
CA LEU A 137 10.67 0.85 7.56
C LEU A 137 11.20 1.68 6.38
N GLY A 138 10.56 2.80 6.08
CA GLY A 138 11.04 3.74 5.07
C GLY A 138 12.44 4.28 5.38
N ARG A 139 12.72 4.68 6.64
CA ARG A 139 14.06 5.09 7.10
C ARG A 139 15.09 3.97 6.97
N ALA A 140 14.66 2.73 7.18
CA ALA A 140 15.50 1.55 6.99
C ALA A 140 15.72 1.19 5.51
N GLY A 141 15.18 1.98 4.55
CA GLY A 141 15.34 1.76 3.11
C GLY A 141 14.35 0.78 2.50
N VAL A 142 13.34 0.34 3.26
CA VAL A 142 12.28 -0.54 2.77
C VAL A 142 11.27 0.27 1.96
N ARG A 143 10.83 -0.26 0.82
CA ARG A 143 9.81 0.36 -0.03
C ARG A 143 8.41 0.01 0.49
N ILE A 144 7.58 1.03 0.69
CA ILE A 144 6.23 0.83 1.24
C ILE A 144 5.22 0.72 0.10
N ILE A 145 4.52 -0.40 0.04
CA ILE A 145 3.48 -0.66 -0.97
C ILE A 145 2.13 -0.70 -0.26
N SER A 146 1.12 -0.03 -0.80
CA SER A 146 -0.24 -0.15 -0.26
C SER A 146 -1.30 0.26 -1.28
N GLY A 147 -2.57 0.21 -0.86
CA GLY A 147 -3.70 0.42 -1.75
C GLY A 147 -4.22 1.85 -1.83
N LEU A 148 -3.57 2.81 -1.18
CA LEU A 148 -4.01 4.20 -1.08
C LEU A 148 -5.46 4.34 -0.55
N ALA A 149 -5.99 3.34 0.16
CA ALA A 149 -7.31 3.39 0.76
C ALA A 149 -7.33 4.27 2.02
N ARG A 150 -8.54 4.54 2.56
CA ARG A 150 -8.67 5.15 3.89
C ARG A 150 -8.01 4.30 4.96
N GLY A 151 -7.70 4.90 6.09
CA GLY A 151 -7.20 4.21 7.27
C GLY A 151 -5.75 3.74 7.11
N ILE A 152 -5.48 2.47 7.39
CA ILE A 152 -4.13 1.91 7.48
C ILE A 152 -3.29 2.20 6.23
N ASP A 153 -3.84 2.00 5.03
CA ASP A 153 -3.14 2.20 3.76
C ASP A 153 -2.62 3.65 3.63
N GLY A 154 -3.52 4.63 3.84
CA GLY A 154 -3.19 6.06 3.76
C GLY A 154 -2.14 6.46 4.80
N MET A 155 -2.28 5.99 6.04
CA MET A 155 -1.33 6.28 7.13
C MET A 155 0.05 5.67 6.87
N ALA A 156 0.13 4.48 6.27
CA ALA A 156 1.39 3.87 5.88
C ALA A 156 2.14 4.71 4.83
N HIS A 157 1.41 5.20 3.82
CA HIS A 157 1.98 6.11 2.82
C HIS A 157 2.44 7.43 3.44
N GLU A 158 1.64 8.01 4.33
CA GLU A 158 1.98 9.25 5.04
C GLU A 158 3.28 9.08 5.84
N GLY A 159 3.40 8.00 6.60
CA GLY A 159 4.63 7.69 7.35
C GLY A 159 5.87 7.55 6.45
N ALA A 160 5.74 6.85 5.32
CA ALA A 160 6.84 6.72 4.36
C ALA A 160 7.26 8.09 3.77
N LEU A 161 6.29 8.93 3.40
CA LEU A 161 6.54 10.28 2.89
C LEU A 161 7.21 11.19 3.92
N GLU A 162 6.86 11.10 5.21
CA GLU A 162 7.54 11.80 6.30
C GLU A 162 9.01 11.43 6.43
N ALA A 163 9.34 10.19 6.12
CA ALA A 163 10.73 9.72 6.10
C ALA A 163 11.47 10.09 4.81
N ASN A 164 10.83 10.77 3.85
CA ASN A 164 11.30 10.95 2.47
C ASN A 164 11.64 9.62 1.80
N ALA A 165 10.93 8.57 2.18
CA ALA A 165 11.10 7.22 1.64
C ALA A 165 10.19 6.98 0.45
N TYR A 166 10.59 6.05 -0.40
CA TYR A 166 9.79 5.64 -1.54
C TYR A 166 8.52 4.91 -1.09
N THR A 167 7.38 5.28 -1.68
CA THR A 167 6.13 4.54 -1.48
C THR A 167 5.31 4.45 -2.77
N MET A 168 4.65 3.30 -2.99
CA MET A 168 3.83 3.06 -4.17
C MET A 168 2.39 2.74 -3.82
N GLY A 169 1.49 3.51 -4.44
CA GLY A 169 0.05 3.30 -4.39
C GLY A 169 -0.43 2.41 -5.54
N VAL A 170 -1.18 1.36 -5.21
CA VAL A 170 -1.84 0.54 -6.23
C VAL A 170 -3.33 0.89 -6.23
N LEU A 171 -3.90 1.28 -7.37
CA LEU A 171 -5.28 1.74 -7.45
C LEU A 171 -6.25 0.66 -7.92
N GLY A 172 -7.48 0.69 -7.41
CA GLY A 172 -8.61 -0.11 -7.90
C GLY A 172 -9.58 0.71 -8.76
N CYS A 173 -9.06 1.68 -9.53
CA CYS A 173 -9.80 2.55 -10.46
C CYS A 173 -8.83 3.08 -11.52
N GLY A 174 -9.28 3.87 -12.46
CA GLY A 174 -8.43 4.54 -13.45
C GLY A 174 -7.35 5.37 -12.79
N ILE A 175 -6.15 5.34 -13.36
CA ILE A 175 -4.97 6.03 -12.79
C ILE A 175 -5.13 7.56 -12.72
N ASP A 176 -6.06 8.11 -13.49
CA ASP A 176 -6.42 9.53 -13.49
C ASP A 176 -7.51 9.88 -12.45
N ILE A 177 -7.96 8.93 -11.66
CA ILE A 177 -9.00 9.11 -10.64
C ILE A 177 -8.39 8.99 -9.25
N VAL A 178 -8.42 10.08 -8.49
CA VAL A 178 -8.03 10.07 -7.08
C VAL A 178 -9.16 9.48 -6.24
N TYR A 179 -8.91 8.34 -5.64
CA TYR A 179 -9.86 7.68 -4.75
C TYR A 179 -9.15 6.97 -3.59
N PRO A 180 -9.53 7.24 -2.34
CA PRO A 180 -10.54 8.23 -1.91
C PRO A 180 -10.04 9.68 -2.04
N GLU A 181 -10.94 10.65 -2.15
CA GLU A 181 -10.59 12.06 -2.35
C GLU A 181 -9.81 12.65 -1.17
N GLU A 182 -10.02 12.13 0.04
CA GLU A 182 -9.28 12.56 1.25
C GLU A 182 -7.78 12.32 1.12
N ASN A 183 -7.35 11.34 0.33
CA ASN A 183 -5.95 11.00 0.10
C ASN A 183 -5.35 11.75 -1.11
N TYR A 184 -6.00 12.82 -1.61
CA TYR A 184 -5.51 13.61 -2.73
C TYR A 184 -4.08 14.12 -2.53
N HIS A 185 -3.76 14.61 -1.34
CA HIS A 185 -2.42 15.12 -1.02
C HIS A 185 -1.34 14.02 -1.09
N LEU A 186 -1.66 12.80 -0.63
CA LEU A 186 -0.77 11.64 -0.73
C LEU A 186 -0.55 11.27 -2.20
N PHE A 187 -1.63 11.20 -2.98
CA PHE A 187 -1.56 10.93 -4.42
C PHE A 187 -0.58 11.88 -5.12
N MET A 188 -0.73 13.19 -4.89
CA MET A 188 0.12 14.21 -5.53
C MET A 188 1.59 14.16 -5.10
N GLN A 189 1.87 13.75 -3.86
CA GLN A 189 3.24 13.59 -3.38
C GLN A 189 3.88 12.31 -3.94
N MET A 190 3.13 11.20 -3.94
CA MET A 190 3.62 9.91 -4.44
C MET A 190 3.91 9.93 -5.94
N GLU A 191 3.16 10.71 -6.72
CA GLU A 191 3.45 10.94 -8.14
C GLU A 191 4.84 11.55 -8.38
N LYS A 192 5.38 12.30 -7.41
CA LYS A 192 6.68 13.01 -7.53
C LYS A 192 7.86 12.25 -6.93
N CYS A 193 7.66 11.52 -5.82
CA CYS A 193 8.75 10.90 -5.06
C CYS A 193 8.55 9.40 -4.83
N GLY A 194 7.59 8.80 -5.52
CA GLY A 194 7.25 7.38 -5.44
C GLY A 194 6.66 6.88 -6.74
N GLY A 195 5.54 6.18 -6.63
CA GLY A 195 4.80 5.71 -7.80
C GLY A 195 3.34 5.42 -7.50
N ILE A 196 2.54 5.45 -8.54
CA ILE A 196 1.14 5.07 -8.53
C ILE A 196 0.88 4.18 -9.73
N ILE A 197 0.28 3.02 -9.52
CA ILE A 197 -0.07 2.10 -10.60
C ILE A 197 -1.55 1.73 -10.61
N SER A 198 -2.05 1.41 -11.80
CA SER A 198 -3.38 0.82 -12.00
C SER A 198 -3.38 -0.14 -13.18
N GLU A 199 -4.18 -1.20 -13.11
CA GLU A 199 -4.55 -2.03 -14.27
C GLU A 199 -5.72 -1.45 -15.06
N SER A 200 -6.42 -0.46 -14.52
CA SER A 200 -7.62 0.14 -15.13
C SER A 200 -7.26 1.35 -15.97
N GLY A 201 -7.78 1.40 -17.18
CA GLY A 201 -7.63 2.53 -18.09
C GLY A 201 -8.26 3.83 -17.57
N LEU A 202 -8.03 4.91 -18.32
CA LEU A 202 -8.50 6.26 -17.94
C LEU A 202 -10.02 6.28 -17.75
N GLY A 203 -10.48 7.04 -16.77
CA GLY A 203 -11.89 7.29 -16.49
C GLY A 203 -12.66 6.11 -15.86
N ILE A 204 -12.01 4.97 -15.58
CA ILE A 204 -12.66 3.82 -14.93
C ILE A 204 -12.93 4.17 -13.47
N LYS A 205 -14.21 4.38 -13.14
CA LYS A 205 -14.64 4.73 -11.78
C LYS A 205 -14.41 3.59 -10.79
N PRO A 206 -14.09 3.89 -9.52
CA PRO A 206 -13.93 2.89 -8.48
C PRO A 206 -15.24 2.12 -8.25
N HIS A 207 -15.17 0.80 -8.20
CA HIS A 207 -16.27 -0.06 -7.82
C HIS A 207 -15.80 -1.29 -7.03
N ALA A 208 -16.68 -1.88 -6.25
CA ALA A 208 -16.34 -2.93 -5.27
C ALA A 208 -15.58 -4.13 -5.87
N GLY A 209 -15.87 -4.50 -7.13
CA GLY A 209 -15.24 -5.64 -7.80
C GLY A 209 -13.77 -5.42 -8.20
N LEU A 210 -13.30 -4.17 -8.33
CA LEU A 210 -11.92 -3.88 -8.74
C LEU A 210 -10.93 -3.99 -7.57
N PHE A 211 -11.37 -3.73 -6.33
CA PHE A 211 -10.47 -3.76 -5.17
C PHE A 211 -9.87 -5.14 -4.88
N PRO A 212 -10.65 -6.25 -4.88
CA PRO A 212 -10.09 -7.58 -4.72
C PRO A 212 -9.10 -7.96 -5.83
N GLN A 213 -9.39 -7.57 -7.08
CA GLN A 213 -8.51 -7.83 -8.22
C GLN A 213 -7.18 -7.09 -8.11
N ARG A 214 -7.22 -5.83 -7.66
CA ARG A 214 -6.06 -5.00 -7.45
C ARG A 214 -5.14 -5.53 -6.34
N ASN A 215 -5.69 -6.11 -5.28
CA ASN A 215 -4.93 -6.51 -4.08
C ASN A 215 -3.77 -7.47 -4.39
N ARG A 216 -3.91 -8.35 -5.41
CA ARG A 216 -2.83 -9.23 -5.86
C ARG A 216 -1.59 -8.48 -6.38
N LEU A 217 -1.77 -7.23 -6.82
CA LEU A 217 -0.66 -6.39 -7.24
C LEU A 217 0.07 -5.77 -6.05
N ILE A 218 -0.65 -5.49 -4.95
CA ILE A 218 -0.03 -5.04 -3.70
C ILE A 218 0.88 -6.13 -3.16
N SER A 219 0.36 -7.35 -3.01
CA SER A 219 1.16 -8.49 -2.58
C SER A 219 2.26 -8.84 -3.58
N GLY A 220 1.98 -8.75 -4.89
CA GLY A 220 2.92 -9.06 -5.96
C GLY A 220 4.19 -8.22 -5.94
N LEU A 221 4.09 -6.94 -5.66
CA LEU A 221 5.24 -6.03 -5.56
C LEU A 221 6.04 -6.18 -4.26
N SER A 222 5.49 -6.86 -3.25
CA SER A 222 6.05 -6.89 -1.91
C SER A 222 6.80 -8.20 -1.63
N ASP A 223 7.75 -8.18 -0.71
CA ASP A 223 8.44 -9.35 -0.17
C ASP A 223 7.68 -9.93 1.04
N GLY A 224 6.91 -9.08 1.73
CA GLY A 224 6.05 -9.44 2.85
C GLY A 224 4.87 -8.50 3.00
N ILE A 225 3.93 -8.87 3.86
CA ILE A 225 2.68 -8.12 4.11
C ILE A 225 2.52 -7.92 5.61
N LEU A 226 2.54 -6.66 6.06
CA LEU A 226 2.20 -6.28 7.43
C LEU A 226 0.73 -5.93 7.54
N VAL A 227 0.00 -6.66 8.38
CA VAL A 227 -1.40 -6.38 8.75
C VAL A 227 -1.42 -5.66 10.09
N VAL A 228 -1.82 -4.38 10.08
CA VAL A 228 -1.82 -3.53 11.28
C VAL A 228 -3.10 -3.67 12.10
N GLU A 229 -4.25 -3.59 11.46
CA GLU A 229 -5.56 -3.85 12.06
C GLU A 229 -6.50 -4.56 11.07
N ALA A 230 -7.19 -5.59 11.53
CA ALA A 230 -8.22 -6.27 10.76
C ALA A 230 -9.29 -6.89 11.67
N MET A 231 -10.56 -6.80 11.28
CA MET A 231 -11.63 -7.64 11.87
C MET A 231 -11.53 -9.06 11.31
N GLU A 232 -12.13 -10.06 11.99
CA GLU A 232 -12.14 -11.46 11.55
C GLU A 232 -12.67 -11.68 10.13
N LYS A 233 -13.65 -10.87 9.72
CA LYS A 233 -14.24 -10.88 8.38
C LYS A 233 -13.91 -9.57 7.68
N SER A 234 -12.68 -9.41 7.27
CA SER A 234 -12.19 -8.21 6.59
C SER A 234 -11.76 -8.51 5.16
N GLY A 235 -11.98 -7.55 4.26
CA GLY A 235 -11.39 -7.60 2.91
C GLY A 235 -9.85 -7.60 2.88
N THR A 236 -9.21 -7.27 3.99
CA THR A 236 -7.76 -7.37 4.18
C THR A 236 -7.26 -8.81 4.00
N PHE A 237 -8.08 -9.81 4.39
CA PHE A 237 -7.72 -11.23 4.23
C PHE A 237 -7.57 -11.66 2.77
N ILE A 238 -8.30 -11.01 1.85
CA ILE A 238 -8.12 -11.28 0.41
C ILE A 238 -6.68 -11.00 -0.03
N THR A 239 -6.08 -9.91 0.48
CA THR A 239 -4.67 -9.58 0.18
C THR A 239 -3.71 -10.55 0.86
N VAL A 240 -4.03 -10.98 2.09
CA VAL A 240 -3.25 -11.98 2.83
C VAL A 240 -3.26 -13.32 2.08
N ASP A 241 -4.43 -13.81 1.68
CA ASP A 241 -4.59 -15.07 0.94
C ASP A 241 -3.81 -15.03 -0.38
N GLN A 242 -3.94 -13.94 -1.14
CA GLN A 242 -3.16 -13.73 -2.36
C GLN A 242 -1.65 -13.68 -2.11
N GLY A 243 -1.23 -13.05 -1.00
CA GLY A 243 0.16 -13.03 -0.58
C GLY A 243 0.70 -14.43 -0.27
N LEU A 244 -0.07 -15.25 0.45
CA LEU A 244 0.29 -16.63 0.75
C LEU A 244 0.41 -17.48 -0.53
N GLU A 245 -0.54 -17.34 -1.46
CA GLU A 245 -0.47 -18.00 -2.78
C GLU A 245 0.77 -17.57 -3.59
N GLN A 246 1.25 -16.34 -3.37
CA GLN A 246 2.45 -15.79 -3.99
C GLN A 246 3.74 -16.06 -3.18
N GLY A 247 3.68 -16.83 -2.09
CA GLY A 247 4.83 -17.17 -1.24
C GLY A 247 5.39 -16.02 -0.41
N LYS A 248 4.54 -15.02 -0.08
CA LYS A 248 4.95 -13.85 0.71
C LYS A 248 4.89 -14.13 2.21
N GLU A 249 5.81 -13.53 2.98
CA GLU A 249 5.75 -13.55 4.44
C GLU A 249 4.60 -12.70 4.95
N ILE A 250 3.88 -13.21 5.95
CA ILE A 250 2.78 -12.49 6.59
C ILE A 250 3.19 -12.08 7.99
N PHE A 251 3.08 -10.80 8.24
CA PHE A 251 3.36 -10.14 9.50
C PHE A 251 2.07 -9.58 10.08
N ALA A 252 1.87 -9.66 11.38
CA ALA A 252 0.68 -9.13 12.02
C ALA A 252 1.01 -8.43 13.34
N LEU A 253 0.44 -7.24 13.52
CA LEU A 253 0.56 -6.50 14.76
C LEU A 253 -0.39 -7.10 15.80
N PRO A 254 0.08 -7.50 16.99
CA PRO A 254 -0.80 -8.01 18.04
C PRO A 254 -1.64 -6.89 18.64
N GLY A 255 -2.81 -7.23 19.10
CA GLY A 255 -3.67 -6.29 19.80
C GLY A 255 -4.48 -6.94 20.91
N ARG A 256 -5.26 -6.13 21.65
CA ARG A 256 -6.02 -6.62 22.79
C ARG A 256 -7.14 -7.59 22.33
N ASN A 257 -7.35 -8.67 23.06
CA ASN A 257 -8.35 -9.70 22.72
C ASN A 257 -9.80 -9.17 22.70
N ILE A 258 -10.06 -8.10 23.45
CA ILE A 258 -11.38 -7.46 23.50
C ILE A 258 -11.64 -6.55 22.28
N ASP A 259 -10.60 -6.12 21.59
CA ASP A 259 -10.71 -5.18 20.47
C ASP A 259 -11.07 -5.93 19.19
N ILE A 260 -12.24 -5.64 18.64
CA ILE A 260 -12.78 -6.31 17.45
C ILE A 260 -11.82 -6.15 16.25
N LYS A 261 -11.15 -5.00 16.11
CA LYS A 261 -10.22 -4.69 15.02
C LYS A 261 -8.85 -5.37 15.15
N SER A 262 -8.53 -5.91 16.34
CA SER A 262 -7.32 -6.71 16.58
C SER A 262 -7.52 -8.20 16.38
N ARG A 263 -8.77 -8.68 16.38
CA ARG A 263 -9.07 -10.12 16.29
C ARG A 263 -8.54 -10.78 15.04
N GLY A 264 -8.61 -10.07 13.89
CA GLY A 264 -8.07 -10.57 12.63
C GLY A 264 -6.56 -10.77 12.70
N CYS A 265 -5.83 -9.78 13.19
CA CYS A 265 -4.36 -9.88 13.37
C CYS A 265 -4.00 -11.00 14.36
N ASN A 266 -4.68 -11.07 15.50
CA ASN A 266 -4.44 -12.12 16.49
C ASN A 266 -4.74 -13.54 15.92
N ASN A 267 -5.72 -13.67 15.03
CA ASN A 267 -5.99 -14.93 14.33
C ASN A 267 -4.89 -15.25 13.32
N LEU A 268 -4.38 -14.28 12.57
CA LEU A 268 -3.25 -14.49 11.67
C LEU A 268 -2.03 -15.01 12.43
N ILE A 269 -1.71 -14.42 13.59
CA ILE A 269 -0.62 -14.87 14.45
C ILE A 269 -0.84 -16.33 14.89
N LYS A 270 -2.06 -16.70 15.29
CA LYS A 270 -2.40 -18.10 15.64
C LYS A 270 -2.25 -19.06 14.46
N MET A 271 -2.43 -18.57 13.24
CA MET A 271 -2.28 -19.36 12.01
C MET A 271 -0.83 -19.43 11.52
N GLY A 272 0.12 -18.77 12.20
CA GLY A 272 1.53 -18.80 11.88
C GLY A 272 2.10 -17.54 11.25
N ALA A 273 1.34 -16.44 11.17
CA ALA A 273 1.90 -15.15 10.78
C ALA A 273 2.92 -14.68 11.83
N HIS A 274 3.99 -14.02 11.37
CA HIS A 274 5.01 -13.47 12.25
C HIS A 274 4.41 -12.36 13.11
N ILE A 275 4.61 -12.46 14.41
CA ILE A 275 4.22 -11.39 15.34
C ILE A 275 5.19 -10.22 15.18
N VAL A 276 4.66 -9.01 15.12
CA VAL A 276 5.45 -7.79 14.99
C VAL A 276 5.20 -6.88 16.19
N THR A 277 6.25 -6.59 16.92
CA THR A 277 6.26 -5.64 18.04
C THR A 277 7.18 -4.47 17.75
N GLU A 278 8.18 -4.68 16.89
CA GLU A 278 9.15 -3.68 16.45
C GLU A 278 9.57 -3.89 14.99
N VAL A 279 10.27 -2.93 14.43
CA VAL A 279 10.68 -2.95 13.01
C VAL A 279 11.69 -4.06 12.72
N SER A 280 12.55 -4.37 13.67
CA SER A 280 13.54 -5.45 13.61
C SER A 280 12.90 -6.81 13.34
N ASP A 281 11.72 -7.11 13.90
CA ASP A 281 10.99 -8.36 13.67
C ASP A 281 10.74 -8.64 12.18
N ILE A 282 10.48 -7.57 11.42
CA ILE A 282 10.27 -7.63 9.96
C ILE A 282 11.60 -7.77 9.23
N LEU A 283 12.58 -6.92 9.59
CA LEU A 283 13.85 -6.84 8.89
C LEU A 283 14.67 -8.13 9.02
N GLU A 284 14.70 -8.75 10.20
CA GLU A 284 15.41 -10.01 10.44
C GLU A 284 14.91 -11.15 9.53
N ILE A 285 13.59 -11.26 9.36
CA ILE A 285 12.98 -12.29 8.52
C ILE A 285 13.27 -12.03 7.04
N LEU A 286 13.14 -10.78 6.60
CA LEU A 286 13.40 -10.43 5.20
C LEU A 286 14.90 -10.53 4.84
N HIS A 287 15.80 -10.23 5.77
CA HIS A 287 17.25 -10.41 5.58
C HIS A 287 17.67 -11.87 5.49
N SER A 288 17.05 -12.77 6.25
CA SER A 288 17.36 -14.20 6.21
C SER A 288 17.12 -14.82 4.83
N LYS A 289 16.38 -14.15 3.96
CA LYS A 289 16.06 -14.56 2.58
C LYS A 289 16.97 -13.95 1.50
N ASN A 290 18.19 -13.52 1.84
CA ASN A 290 19.17 -12.92 0.90
C ASN A 290 18.78 -11.54 0.35
N VAL A 291 18.12 -10.74 1.12
CA VAL A 291 17.86 -9.33 0.77
C VAL A 291 19.05 -8.48 1.21
N ASN A 292 19.56 -7.63 0.32
CA ASN A 292 20.71 -6.74 0.56
C ASN A 292 20.56 -5.97 1.88
N THR A 293 21.65 -5.96 2.67
CA THR A 293 21.71 -5.42 4.04
C THR A 293 21.15 -3.99 4.14
N VAL A 294 19.99 -3.88 4.74
CA VAL A 294 19.44 -2.60 5.20
C VAL A 294 20.07 -2.28 6.56
N LYS A 295 20.64 -1.10 6.70
CA LYS A 295 21.18 -0.65 8.00
C LYS A 295 20.02 -0.25 8.91
N VAL A 296 19.81 -0.99 9.98
CA VAL A 296 18.89 -0.60 11.07
C VAL A 296 19.54 0.55 11.85
N SER A 297 18.84 1.64 12.02
CA SER A 297 19.31 2.70 12.95
C SER A 297 19.07 2.24 14.38
N GLU A 298 20.12 2.20 15.18
CA GLU A 298 20.17 1.60 16.53
C GLU A 298 19.32 2.28 17.63
N LEU A 299 18.59 3.35 17.33
CA LEU A 299 17.83 4.09 18.35
C LEU A 299 16.33 4.11 18.06
N THR A 300 15.51 3.84 19.07
CA THR A 300 14.06 4.04 19.01
C THR A 300 13.71 5.54 18.87
N ASP A 301 12.54 5.87 18.32
CA ASP A 301 12.11 7.28 18.20
C ASP A 301 11.99 7.96 19.57
N VAL A 302 11.68 7.19 20.61
CA VAL A 302 11.66 7.65 22.01
C VAL A 302 13.07 8.10 22.41
N GLU A 303 14.08 7.28 22.15
CA GLU A 303 15.47 7.61 22.49
C GLU A 303 16.00 8.75 21.62
N LYS A 304 15.69 8.79 20.34
CA LYS A 304 16.04 9.89 19.44
C LYS A 304 15.38 11.19 19.85
N PHE A 305 14.08 11.16 20.21
CA PHE A 305 13.37 12.34 20.70
C PHE A 305 13.98 12.87 21.99
N VAL A 306 14.29 11.96 22.93
CA VAL A 306 14.94 12.30 24.20
C VAL A 306 16.33 12.89 23.99
N GLN A 307 17.14 12.33 23.08
CA GLN A 307 18.48 12.83 22.77
C GLN A 307 18.45 14.15 21.98
N LYS A 308 17.59 14.25 20.98
CA LYS A 308 17.48 15.42 20.10
C LYS A 308 17.00 16.67 20.84
N ASN A 309 16.12 16.50 21.81
CA ASN A 309 15.43 17.62 22.47
C ASN A 309 15.98 17.96 23.86
N LEU A 310 17.07 17.31 24.32
CA LEU A 310 17.72 17.58 25.61
C LEU A 310 16.71 17.69 26.78
N LEU A 311 15.74 16.76 26.85
CA LEU A 311 14.68 16.78 27.86
C LEU A 311 15.22 16.85 29.27
N ALA A 312 14.61 17.68 30.11
CA ALA A 312 14.88 17.76 31.54
C ALA A 312 14.53 16.43 32.25
N PRO A 313 15.12 16.13 33.44
CA PRO A 313 14.87 14.88 34.15
C PRO A 313 13.37 14.55 34.32
N ASN A 314 12.58 15.54 34.77
CA ASN A 314 11.13 15.37 34.98
C ASN A 314 10.37 15.12 33.67
N GLU A 315 10.78 15.74 32.55
CA GLU A 315 10.20 15.52 31.21
C GLU A 315 10.48 14.11 30.72
N LYS A 316 11.66 13.56 30.93
CA LYS A 316 11.99 12.16 30.62
C LYS A 316 11.09 11.18 31.37
N ILE A 317 10.86 11.43 32.66
CA ILE A 317 9.98 10.62 33.51
C ILE A 317 8.55 10.66 32.96
N VAL A 318 8.01 11.85 32.72
CA VAL A 318 6.66 12.03 32.20
C VAL A 318 6.52 11.41 30.81
N TYR A 319 7.50 11.61 29.93
CA TYR A 319 7.53 11.04 28.59
C TYR A 319 7.50 9.50 28.60
N SER A 320 8.25 8.87 29.51
CA SER A 320 8.25 7.42 29.70
C SER A 320 6.93 6.86 30.26
N CYS A 321 6.10 7.70 30.89
CA CYS A 321 4.77 7.32 31.40
C CYS A 321 3.66 7.42 30.35
N LEU A 322 3.89 8.15 29.25
CA LEU A 322 2.91 8.32 28.18
C LEU A 322 2.70 7.02 27.38
N ARG A 323 1.49 6.87 26.86
CA ARG A 323 1.10 5.78 25.95
C ARG A 323 0.53 6.37 24.67
N VAL A 324 0.46 5.57 23.62
CA VAL A 324 -0.22 5.93 22.36
C VAL A 324 -1.71 6.16 22.60
N GLU A 325 -2.30 5.43 23.57
CA GLU A 325 -3.68 5.60 23.99
C GLU A 325 -3.82 6.81 24.91
N PRO A 326 -4.86 7.63 24.75
CA PRO A 326 -5.11 8.77 25.62
C PRO A 326 -5.24 8.37 27.09
N GLN A 327 -4.47 9.01 27.94
CA GLN A 327 -4.47 8.81 29.40
C GLN A 327 -4.91 10.11 30.08
N TYR A 328 -5.76 9.98 31.09
CA TYR A 328 -6.11 11.14 31.90
C TYR A 328 -4.91 11.60 32.72
N VAL A 329 -4.76 12.91 32.90
CA VAL A 329 -3.58 13.51 33.55
C VAL A 329 -3.28 12.92 34.94
N ASP A 330 -4.30 12.57 35.73
CA ASP A 330 -4.11 11.98 37.06
C ASP A 330 -3.47 10.59 37.01
N GLU A 331 -3.72 9.82 35.95
CA GLU A 331 -3.05 8.52 35.74
C GLU A 331 -1.54 8.72 35.47
N ILE A 332 -1.21 9.76 34.72
CA ILE A 332 0.18 10.10 34.41
C ILE A 332 0.89 10.59 35.71
N ILE A 333 0.20 11.43 36.49
CA ILE A 333 0.72 11.92 37.80
C ILE A 333 1.00 10.73 38.73
N CYS A 334 0.07 9.79 38.86
CA CYS A 334 0.25 8.59 39.70
C CYS A 334 1.45 7.74 39.27
N LYS A 335 1.69 7.63 37.93
CA LYS A 335 2.80 6.82 37.39
C LYS A 335 4.15 7.52 37.51
N ALA A 336 4.17 8.82 37.25
CA ALA A 336 5.40 9.61 37.23
C ALA A 336 6.01 9.79 38.63
N GLN A 337 5.20 9.70 39.68
CA GLN A 337 5.61 9.85 41.11
C GLN A 337 6.38 11.14 41.37
N ILE A 338 6.08 12.20 40.65
CA ILE A 338 6.60 13.56 40.86
C ILE A 338 5.44 14.53 41.14
N ALA A 339 5.73 15.76 41.54
CA ALA A 339 4.69 16.72 41.91
C ALA A 339 3.73 17.00 40.73
N PRO A 340 2.40 17.08 40.96
CA PRO A 340 1.41 17.30 39.90
C PRO A 340 1.71 18.51 39.01
N GLN A 341 2.23 19.59 39.61
CA GLN A 341 2.62 20.82 38.92
C GLN A 341 3.75 20.55 37.90
N GLU A 342 4.74 19.73 38.27
CA GLU A 342 5.86 19.37 37.41
C GLU A 342 5.41 18.47 36.26
N VAL A 343 4.46 17.55 36.50
CA VAL A 343 3.84 16.71 35.42
C VAL A 343 3.11 17.59 34.42
N CYS A 344 2.29 18.55 34.90
CA CYS A 344 1.57 19.45 33.99
C CYS A 344 2.52 20.33 33.17
N MET A 345 3.59 20.84 33.77
CA MET A 345 4.61 21.62 33.07
C MET A 345 5.33 20.77 32.02
N ALA A 346 5.71 19.54 32.35
CA ALA A 346 6.35 18.61 31.43
C ALA A 346 5.43 18.23 30.26
N LEU A 347 4.14 17.94 30.52
CA LEU A 347 3.17 17.63 29.47
C LEU A 347 2.96 18.80 28.50
N ASN A 348 2.86 20.02 29.01
CA ASN A 348 2.75 21.22 28.17
C ASN A 348 4.00 21.40 27.29
N HIS A 349 5.19 21.25 27.87
CA HIS A 349 6.43 21.38 27.11
C HIS A 349 6.60 20.25 26.08
N LEU A 350 6.31 19.00 26.44
CA LEU A 350 6.32 17.86 25.52
C LEU A 350 5.31 18.03 24.38
N THR A 351 4.15 18.65 24.63
CA THR A 351 3.16 18.94 23.60
C THR A 351 3.69 19.98 22.61
N VAL A 352 4.31 21.04 23.10
CA VAL A 352 4.95 22.06 22.25
C VAL A 352 6.09 21.48 21.42
N MET A 353 6.89 20.59 21.98
CA MET A 353 8.01 19.92 21.30
C MET A 353 7.57 18.78 20.39
N GLY A 354 6.28 18.43 20.38
CA GLY A 354 5.73 17.38 19.52
C GLY A 354 5.96 15.95 20.02
N GLY A 355 6.35 15.74 21.27
CA GLY A 355 6.49 14.42 21.92
C GLY A 355 5.19 13.91 22.55
N ALA A 356 4.25 14.82 22.85
CA ALA A 356 2.92 14.48 23.35
C ALA A 356 1.84 15.20 22.56
N VAL A 357 0.59 14.73 22.67
CA VAL A 357 -0.57 15.41 22.12
C VAL A 357 -1.72 15.39 23.14
N GLU A 358 -2.36 16.54 23.37
CA GLU A 358 -3.60 16.61 24.13
C GLU A 358 -4.75 16.27 23.18
N THR A 359 -5.40 15.13 23.39
CA THR A 359 -6.45 14.60 22.50
C THR A 359 -7.83 15.10 22.86
N MET A 360 -8.06 15.32 24.14
CA MET A 360 -9.21 15.95 24.76
C MET A 360 -8.72 16.69 26.03
N ARG A 361 -9.53 17.55 26.59
CA ARG A 361 -9.17 18.31 27.80
C ARG A 361 -8.65 17.36 28.91
N ASN A 362 -7.39 17.55 29.32
CA ASN A 362 -6.67 16.76 30.31
C ASN A 362 -6.41 15.29 29.91
N TYR A 363 -6.55 14.90 28.65
CA TYR A 363 -6.17 13.59 28.12
C TYR A 363 -4.96 13.73 27.19
N TYR A 364 -3.88 13.07 27.53
CA TYR A 364 -2.62 13.12 26.81
C TYR A 364 -2.23 11.75 26.26
N ALA A 365 -1.61 11.75 25.10
CA ALA A 365 -1.06 10.57 24.47
C ALA A 365 0.34 10.85 23.92
N LEU A 366 1.15 9.80 23.81
CA LEU A 366 2.42 9.86 23.09
C LEU A 366 2.14 10.22 21.63
N LYS A 367 2.89 11.17 21.07
CA LYS A 367 2.89 11.47 19.65
C LYS A 367 4.07 10.76 19.01
N LEU A 368 3.79 9.69 18.25
CA LEU A 368 4.79 8.91 17.52
C LEU A 368 5.23 9.59 16.23
#